data_7bdb2cd73e454a266ae7c6acf3d30f0a
#
_entry.id   7bdb2cd73e454a266ae7c6acf3d30f0a
#
_cell.length_a   1.000
_cell.length_b   1.000
_cell.length_c   1.000
_cell.angle_alpha   90.00
_cell.angle_beta   90.00
_cell.angle_gamma   90.00
#
_symmetry.space_group_name_H-M   'P 1'
#
loop_
_entity.id
_entity.type
_entity.pdbx_description
1 polymer ?
#
loop_
_entity_poly.entity_id
_entity_poly.type
_entity_poly.pdbx_seq_one_letter_code
_entity_poly.pdbx_strand_id
1 'polypeptide(L)'
;LSQAFDMKNLKTYLLGSILSITMINAHADHHGKKKDIVDTAVAAGSFKTLVAAVKAAGLVDTLKGKGPFTVFAPTDEAFAKLPKGTVESLLKPENKSKLVDILTYHVVAAKVPAAKVKSGKVGMVNKKNARVRVKDGKVTINKANVVKTDIMTSNGIIHVIDAVIMPPKGGKGGKKKSKN
;
A
#
# COMPACT_ATOMS: atom_id res chain seq x y z
N LEU A 1 8.46 -51.98 -43.69
CA LEU A 1 9.23 -51.49 -44.83
C LEU A 1 10.05 -50.29 -44.37
N SER A 2 11.35 -50.61 -44.21
CA SER A 2 12.44 -49.73 -43.80
C SER A 2 12.80 -48.79 -44.97
N GLN A 3 12.97 -47.53 -44.70
CA GLN A 3 13.70 -46.62 -45.52
C GLN A 3 14.77 -45.93 -44.68
N ALA A 4 15.99 -46.42 -44.88
CA ALA A 4 17.22 -45.84 -44.38
C ALA A 4 17.45 -44.46 -45.00
N PHE A 5 17.76 -43.47 -44.22
CA PHE A 5 18.21 -42.16 -44.68
C PHE A 5 19.71 -42.17 -44.82
N ASP A 6 20.13 -42.12 -46.08
CA ASP A 6 21.54 -42.20 -46.52
C ASP A 6 22.26 -40.87 -46.25
N MET A 7 23.28 -40.95 -45.40
CA MET A 7 24.20 -39.84 -45.11
C MET A 7 25.36 -39.82 -46.08
N LYS A 8 25.16 -39.33 -47.27
CA LYS A 8 26.28 -39.01 -48.21
C LYS A 8 25.85 -37.90 -49.13
N ASN A 9 26.07 -36.66 -48.75
CA ASN A 9 26.57 -35.62 -49.69
C ASN A 9 26.79 -34.31 -48.90
N LEU A 10 27.95 -34.28 -48.30
CA LEU A 10 28.54 -33.07 -47.79
C LEU A 10 29.50 -32.55 -48.87
N LYS A 11 29.11 -31.61 -49.70
CA LYS A 11 30.02 -30.68 -50.36
C LYS A 11 29.25 -29.55 -51.06
N THR A 12 29.69 -28.36 -50.72
CA THR A 12 29.69 -27.13 -51.51
C THR A 12 28.37 -26.41 -51.70
N TYR A 13 28.12 -25.41 -50.84
CA TYR A 13 27.76 -24.07 -51.33
C TYR A 13 28.42 -23.02 -50.44
N LEU A 14 29.55 -22.53 -50.92
CA LEU A 14 30.17 -21.29 -50.49
C LEU A 14 29.48 -20.12 -51.22
N LEU A 15 29.43 -18.97 -50.56
CA LEU A 15 29.08 -17.61 -51.00
C LEU A 15 27.59 -17.28 -51.07
N GLY A 16 27.20 -16.41 -50.18
CA GLY A 16 25.99 -15.63 -50.32
C GLY A 16 25.59 -14.91 -48.99
N SER A 17 26.20 -13.75 -48.76
CA SER A 17 25.67 -12.62 -47.99
C SER A 17 25.13 -12.87 -46.60
N ILE A 18 25.95 -12.54 -45.66
CA ILE A 18 25.67 -12.20 -44.28
C ILE A 18 24.65 -11.07 -44.24
N LEU A 19 23.43 -11.38 -43.86
CA LEU A 19 22.56 -10.41 -43.24
C LEU A 19 22.21 -10.96 -41.85
N SER A 20 23.15 -10.74 -40.94
CA SER A 20 22.94 -10.96 -39.52
C SER A 20 21.87 -10.00 -39.03
N ILE A 21 20.61 -10.39 -39.14
CA ILE A 21 19.59 -9.81 -38.32
C ILE A 21 19.79 -10.42 -36.93
N THR A 22 20.62 -9.77 -36.12
CA THR A 22 20.60 -9.91 -34.68
C THR A 22 19.24 -9.39 -34.21
N MET A 23 18.25 -10.27 -34.19
CA MET A 23 17.10 -10.06 -33.31
C MET A 23 17.65 -10.04 -31.90
N ILE A 24 17.95 -8.84 -31.43
CA ILE A 24 18.03 -8.52 -30.01
C ILE A 24 16.61 -8.79 -29.51
N ASN A 25 16.36 -10.03 -29.07
CA ASN A 25 15.33 -10.28 -28.10
C ASN A 25 15.72 -9.46 -26.89
N ALA A 26 15.34 -8.19 -26.90
CA ALA A 26 15.14 -7.45 -25.68
C ALA A 26 13.98 -8.15 -24.97
N HIS A 27 14.27 -9.30 -24.34
CA HIS A 27 13.55 -9.69 -23.16
C HIS A 27 13.83 -8.58 -22.16
N ALA A 28 13.04 -7.53 -22.24
CA ALA A 28 12.81 -6.70 -21.09
C ALA A 28 12.30 -7.68 -20.03
N ASP A 29 13.21 -8.15 -19.20
CA ASP A 29 12.90 -8.69 -17.89
C ASP A 29 12.12 -7.61 -17.15
N HIS A 30 10.83 -7.53 -17.46
CA HIS A 30 9.85 -6.98 -16.58
C HIS A 30 9.70 -7.96 -15.41
N HIS A 31 10.81 -8.17 -14.69
CA HIS A 31 10.72 -8.37 -13.25
C HIS A 31 10.10 -7.07 -12.73
N GLY A 32 8.78 -7.00 -12.82
CA GLY A 32 8.00 -5.87 -12.37
C GLY A 32 8.35 -5.62 -10.92
N LYS A 33 9.29 -4.69 -10.70
CA LYS A 33 9.67 -4.23 -9.38
C LYS A 33 8.36 -3.86 -8.70
N LYS A 34 7.92 -4.68 -7.77
CA LYS A 34 6.63 -4.44 -7.06
C LYS A 34 6.65 -3.00 -6.62
N LYS A 35 5.64 -2.24 -7.05
CA LYS A 35 5.48 -0.84 -6.66
C LYS A 35 5.43 -0.74 -5.14
N ASP A 36 5.98 0.31 -4.58
CA ASP A 36 5.84 0.59 -3.16
C ASP A 36 4.40 1.00 -2.80
N ILE A 37 4.15 1.25 -1.52
CA ILE A 37 2.82 1.65 -1.02
C ILE A 37 2.31 2.90 -1.73
N VAL A 38 3.17 3.91 -1.90
CA VAL A 38 2.78 5.20 -2.50
C VAL A 38 2.49 5.04 -3.98
N ASP A 39 3.38 4.38 -4.72
CA ASP A 39 3.23 4.17 -6.16
C ASP A 39 2.02 3.26 -6.47
N THR A 40 1.75 2.29 -5.60
CA THR A 40 0.56 1.44 -5.69
C THR A 40 -0.72 2.23 -5.45
N ALA A 41 -0.74 3.11 -4.45
CA ALA A 41 -1.88 3.98 -4.17
C ALA A 41 -2.15 4.96 -5.33
N VAL A 42 -1.10 5.56 -5.90
CA VAL A 42 -1.21 6.43 -7.08
C VAL A 42 -1.78 5.67 -8.28
N ALA A 43 -1.27 4.48 -8.55
CA ALA A 43 -1.70 3.65 -9.68
C ALA A 43 -3.15 3.16 -9.54
N ALA A 44 -3.65 2.98 -8.34
CA ALA A 44 -5.02 2.54 -8.08
C ALA A 44 -6.09 3.60 -8.41
N GLY A 45 -5.72 4.89 -8.50
CA GLY A 45 -6.59 5.98 -8.91
C GLY A 45 -7.68 6.40 -7.90
N SER A 46 -7.96 5.57 -6.89
CA SER A 46 -9.02 5.79 -5.88
C SER A 46 -8.54 6.45 -4.58
N PHE A 47 -7.28 6.90 -4.55
CA PHE A 47 -6.63 7.45 -3.35
C PHE A 47 -5.99 8.82 -3.59
N LYS A 48 -6.57 9.60 -4.49
CA LYS A 48 -6.04 10.94 -4.86
C LYS A 48 -5.90 11.85 -3.64
N THR A 49 -6.94 11.90 -2.82
CA THR A 49 -6.98 12.70 -1.59
C THR A 49 -5.94 12.22 -0.58
N LEU A 50 -5.82 10.89 -0.40
CA LEU A 50 -4.81 10.30 0.48
C LEU A 50 -3.39 10.66 0.01
N VAL A 51 -3.11 10.51 -1.28
CA VAL A 51 -1.79 10.84 -1.86
C VAL A 51 -1.46 12.32 -1.69
N ALA A 52 -2.43 13.21 -1.92
CA ALA A 52 -2.28 14.65 -1.68
C ALA A 52 -1.99 14.93 -0.19
N ALA A 53 -2.71 14.27 0.72
CA ALA A 53 -2.50 14.42 2.15
C ALA A 53 -1.11 13.92 2.60
N VAL A 54 -0.65 12.78 2.08
CA VAL A 54 0.69 12.23 2.36
C VAL A 54 1.80 13.18 1.86
N LYS A 55 1.63 13.77 0.68
CA LYS A 55 2.55 14.79 0.14
C LYS A 55 2.57 16.04 1.01
N ALA A 56 1.41 16.59 1.36
CA ALA A 56 1.29 17.78 2.21
C ALA A 56 1.88 17.56 3.61
N ALA A 57 1.75 16.35 4.15
CA ALA A 57 2.34 15.97 5.43
C ALA A 57 3.87 15.79 5.36
N GLY A 58 4.45 15.59 4.17
CA GLY A 58 5.86 15.25 4.00
C GLY A 58 6.18 13.81 4.39
N LEU A 59 5.22 12.88 4.29
CA LEU A 59 5.37 11.48 4.68
C LEU A 59 5.68 10.55 3.50
N VAL A 60 5.86 11.09 2.29
CA VAL A 60 6.14 10.29 1.09
C VAL A 60 7.37 9.44 1.27
N ASP A 61 8.50 10.03 1.67
CA ASP A 61 9.77 9.31 1.85
C ASP A 61 9.69 8.29 2.98
N THR A 62 8.95 8.61 4.04
CA THR A 62 8.70 7.68 5.15
C THR A 62 7.95 6.43 4.67
N LEU A 63 6.91 6.61 3.86
CA LEU A 63 6.11 5.50 3.32
C LEU A 63 6.78 4.77 2.15
N LYS A 64 7.73 5.41 1.46
CA LYS A 64 8.61 4.78 0.46
C LYS A 64 9.80 4.06 1.09
N GLY A 65 10.08 4.30 2.35
CA GLY A 65 11.18 3.70 3.09
C GLY A 65 11.08 2.18 3.22
N LYS A 66 12.13 1.61 3.79
CA LYS A 66 12.20 0.17 4.08
C LYS A 66 11.13 -0.19 5.12
N GLY A 67 10.10 -0.95 4.66
CA GLY A 67 9.07 -1.49 5.55
C GLY A 67 9.62 -2.52 6.54
N PRO A 68 8.76 -3.38 7.05
CA PRO A 68 7.41 -3.60 6.58
C PRO A 68 6.38 -2.62 7.15
N PHE A 69 5.45 -2.17 6.31
CA PHE A 69 4.33 -1.35 6.73
C PHE A 69 2.99 -2.00 6.37
N THR A 70 1.97 -1.72 7.17
CA THR A 70 0.58 -1.96 6.78
C THR A 70 -0.16 -0.63 6.81
N VAL A 71 -0.74 -0.25 5.68
CA VAL A 71 -1.45 1.02 5.53
C VAL A 71 -2.93 0.75 5.36
N PHE A 72 -3.75 1.35 6.20
CA PHE A 72 -5.20 1.40 6.04
C PHE A 72 -5.54 2.62 5.19
N ALA A 73 -5.72 2.40 3.88
CA ALA A 73 -5.92 3.45 2.89
C ALA A 73 -7.41 3.78 2.73
N PRO A 74 -7.89 4.94 3.19
CA PRO A 74 -9.25 5.39 2.91
C PRO A 74 -9.36 5.81 1.44
N THR A 75 -10.46 5.45 0.80
CA THR A 75 -10.78 5.89 -0.57
C THR A 75 -11.17 7.37 -0.62
N ASP A 76 -11.21 7.95 -1.81
CA ASP A 76 -11.70 9.34 -1.98
C ASP A 76 -13.14 9.49 -1.48
N GLU A 77 -13.99 8.45 -1.64
CA GLU A 77 -15.34 8.39 -1.06
C GLU A 77 -15.33 8.36 0.47
N ALA A 78 -14.34 7.71 1.09
CA ALA A 78 -14.17 7.73 2.54
C ALA A 78 -13.87 9.14 3.06
N PHE A 79 -13.10 9.92 2.31
CA PHE A 79 -12.87 11.34 2.61
C PHE A 79 -14.12 12.19 2.38
N ALA A 80 -14.94 11.87 1.37
CA ALA A 80 -16.20 12.57 1.11
C ALA A 80 -17.22 12.42 2.24
N LYS A 81 -17.13 11.37 3.06
CA LYS A 81 -17.96 11.19 4.26
C LYS A 81 -17.57 12.11 5.42
N LEU A 82 -16.42 12.77 5.35
CA LEU A 82 -16.04 13.76 6.35
C LEU A 82 -16.86 15.06 6.19
N PRO A 83 -17.06 15.82 7.27
CA PRO A 83 -17.71 17.13 7.17
C PRO A 83 -17.03 18.01 6.14
N LYS A 84 -17.82 18.76 5.36
CA LYS A 84 -17.30 19.70 4.36
C LYS A 84 -16.25 20.63 4.97
N GLY A 85 -15.16 20.85 4.26
CA GLY A 85 -14.03 21.68 4.71
C GLY A 85 -13.06 21.00 5.68
N THR A 86 -13.37 19.78 6.17
CA THR A 86 -12.44 19.08 7.08
C THR A 86 -11.15 18.70 6.35
N VAL A 87 -11.25 18.15 5.14
CA VAL A 87 -10.08 17.77 4.34
C VAL A 87 -9.26 18.99 3.99
N GLU A 88 -9.90 20.04 3.50
CA GLU A 88 -9.24 21.31 3.15
C GLU A 88 -8.55 21.92 4.36
N SER A 89 -9.23 21.92 5.52
CA SER A 89 -8.63 22.39 6.78
C SER A 89 -7.41 21.57 7.18
N LEU A 90 -7.44 20.24 7.02
CA LEU A 90 -6.32 19.38 7.35
C LEU A 90 -5.13 19.55 6.40
N LEU A 91 -5.38 19.93 5.15
CA LEU A 91 -4.32 20.17 4.16
C LEU A 91 -3.62 21.52 4.36
N LYS A 92 -4.16 22.41 5.18
CA LYS A 92 -3.53 23.69 5.49
C LYS A 92 -2.22 23.50 6.25
N PRO A 93 -1.18 24.31 5.99
CA PRO A 93 0.11 24.19 6.67
C PRO A 93 0.01 24.28 8.20
N GLU A 94 -0.90 25.10 8.71
CA GLU A 94 -1.17 25.27 10.15
C GLU A 94 -1.69 24.00 10.83
N ASN A 95 -2.31 23.09 10.08
CA ASN A 95 -2.85 21.84 10.56
C ASN A 95 -1.96 20.62 10.20
N LYS A 96 -0.76 20.86 9.68
CA LYS A 96 0.16 19.79 9.27
C LYS A 96 0.40 18.76 10.38
N SER A 97 0.57 19.19 11.62
CA SER A 97 0.76 18.28 12.77
C SER A 97 -0.42 17.35 12.98
N LYS A 98 -1.66 17.86 12.82
CA LYS A 98 -2.88 17.04 12.92
C LYS A 98 -2.98 16.07 11.74
N LEU A 99 -2.61 16.51 10.54
CA LEU A 99 -2.59 15.67 9.36
C LEU A 99 -1.59 14.52 9.52
N VAL A 100 -0.38 14.79 10.00
CA VAL A 100 0.63 13.78 10.30
C VAL A 100 0.12 12.79 11.36
N ASP A 101 -0.53 13.26 12.42
CA ASP A 101 -1.09 12.39 13.47
C ASP A 101 -2.20 11.48 12.92
N ILE A 102 -3.06 11.99 12.05
CA ILE A 102 -4.09 11.20 11.38
C ILE A 102 -3.46 10.18 10.42
N LEU A 103 -2.55 10.60 9.55
CA LEU A 103 -1.93 9.70 8.57
C LEU A 103 -1.11 8.59 9.25
N THR A 104 -0.35 8.92 10.28
CA THR A 104 0.41 7.93 11.06
C THR A 104 -0.49 7.02 11.91
N TYR A 105 -1.72 7.45 12.18
CA TYR A 105 -2.77 6.59 12.76
C TYR A 105 -3.39 5.60 11.76
N HIS A 106 -3.13 5.75 10.48
CA HIS A 106 -3.51 4.80 9.42
C HIS A 106 -2.39 3.81 9.08
N VAL A 107 -1.24 3.91 9.73
CA VAL A 107 -0.06 3.09 9.43
C VAL A 107 0.34 2.26 10.64
N VAL A 108 0.60 0.97 10.37
CA VAL A 108 1.19 0.02 11.33
C VAL A 108 2.60 -0.31 10.88
N ALA A 109 3.58 -0.21 11.78
CA ALA A 109 4.99 -0.56 11.51
C ALA A 109 5.20 -2.09 11.56
N ALA A 110 4.38 -2.83 10.84
CA ALA A 110 4.47 -4.28 10.71
C ALA A 110 3.72 -4.75 9.45
N LYS A 111 4.08 -5.90 8.93
CA LYS A 111 3.35 -6.55 7.85
C LYS A 111 2.25 -7.44 8.42
N VAL A 112 1.01 -6.96 8.35
CA VAL A 112 -0.17 -7.65 8.90
C VAL A 112 -1.13 -8.02 7.77
N PRO A 113 -0.99 -9.20 7.14
CA PRO A 113 -1.97 -9.69 6.16
C PRO A 113 -3.30 -9.99 6.85
N ALA A 114 -4.41 -9.92 6.10
CA ALA A 114 -5.76 -10.12 6.63
C ALA A 114 -5.91 -11.44 7.40
N ALA A 115 -5.27 -12.51 6.93
CA ALA A 115 -5.28 -13.81 7.61
C ALA A 115 -4.66 -13.82 9.02
N LYS A 116 -3.79 -12.84 9.32
CA LYS A 116 -3.16 -12.68 10.64
C LYS A 116 -3.84 -11.62 11.50
N VAL A 117 -4.81 -10.91 10.95
CA VAL A 117 -5.58 -9.90 11.69
C VAL A 117 -6.45 -10.59 12.72
N LYS A 118 -6.27 -10.24 13.98
CA LYS A 118 -7.11 -10.71 15.10
C LYS A 118 -7.87 -9.54 15.72
N SER A 119 -9.04 -9.84 16.27
CA SER A 119 -9.77 -8.83 17.05
C SER A 119 -8.96 -8.38 18.25
N GLY A 120 -8.80 -7.08 18.41
CA GLY A 120 -7.99 -6.53 19.48
C GLY A 120 -7.57 -5.08 19.26
N LYS A 121 -6.59 -4.65 20.03
CA LYS A 121 -5.95 -3.34 19.88
C LYS A 121 -4.68 -3.51 19.04
N VAL A 122 -4.52 -2.66 18.04
CA VAL A 122 -3.33 -2.63 17.17
C VAL A 122 -2.63 -1.30 17.38
N GLY A 123 -1.34 -1.34 17.66
CA GLY A 123 -0.50 -0.14 17.81
C GLY A 123 -0.21 0.48 16.45
N MET A 124 -0.50 1.77 16.32
CA MET A 124 -0.22 2.56 15.13
C MET A 124 1.12 3.29 15.25
N VAL A 125 1.66 3.76 14.13
CA VAL A 125 2.94 4.48 14.07
C VAL A 125 2.95 5.72 14.97
N ASN A 126 1.80 6.39 15.16
CA ASN A 126 1.66 7.52 16.10
C ASN A 126 1.57 7.12 17.58
N LYS A 127 1.90 5.86 17.92
CA LYS A 127 1.86 5.29 19.29
C LYS A 127 0.44 5.24 19.92
N LYS A 128 -0.60 5.47 19.14
CA LYS A 128 -1.99 5.29 19.56
C LYS A 128 -2.49 3.91 19.12
N ASN A 129 -3.52 3.41 19.79
CA ASN A 129 -4.10 2.12 19.48
C ASN A 129 -5.41 2.31 18.69
N ALA A 130 -5.56 1.54 17.62
CA ALA A 130 -6.85 1.35 16.97
C ALA A 130 -7.45 0.01 17.37
N ARG A 131 -8.78 -0.06 17.40
CA ARG A 131 -9.50 -1.30 17.69
C ARG A 131 -9.86 -1.99 16.38
N VAL A 132 -9.34 -3.18 16.22
CA VAL A 132 -9.70 -4.06 15.11
C VAL A 132 -10.70 -5.10 15.61
N ARG A 133 -11.71 -5.39 14.79
CA ARG A 133 -12.68 -6.45 15.02
C ARG A 133 -12.77 -7.29 13.75
N VAL A 134 -12.75 -8.59 13.96
CA VAL A 134 -13.00 -9.58 12.90
C VAL A 134 -14.28 -10.30 13.27
N LYS A 135 -15.30 -10.20 12.44
CA LYS A 135 -16.58 -10.88 12.60
C LYS A 135 -17.06 -11.36 11.24
N ASP A 136 -17.44 -12.60 11.15
CA ASP A 136 -18.01 -13.22 9.93
C ASP A 136 -17.14 -12.99 8.69
N GLY A 137 -15.81 -13.11 8.85
CA GLY A 137 -14.84 -12.86 7.77
C GLY A 137 -14.63 -11.38 7.41
N LYS A 138 -15.39 -10.46 8.02
CA LYS A 138 -15.27 -9.02 7.81
C LYS A 138 -14.35 -8.41 8.84
N VAL A 139 -13.43 -7.57 8.37
CA VAL A 139 -12.51 -6.82 9.22
C VAL A 139 -12.99 -5.38 9.33
N THR A 140 -13.07 -4.87 10.55
CA THR A 140 -13.34 -3.46 10.82
C THR A 140 -12.24 -2.88 11.68
N ILE A 141 -11.87 -1.63 11.40
CA ILE A 141 -10.90 -0.88 12.21
C ILE A 141 -11.58 0.37 12.76
N ASN A 142 -11.68 0.47 14.09
CA ASN A 142 -12.54 1.43 14.77
C ASN A 142 -14.00 1.32 14.28
N LYS A 143 -14.43 2.24 13.41
CA LYS A 143 -15.76 2.27 12.77
C LYS A 143 -15.70 2.12 11.25
N ALA A 144 -14.51 1.98 10.68
CA ALA A 144 -14.32 1.81 9.24
C ALA A 144 -14.34 0.33 8.87
N ASN A 145 -15.01 -0.02 7.78
CA ASN A 145 -14.94 -1.36 7.23
C ASN A 145 -13.75 -1.49 6.30
N VAL A 146 -13.08 -2.63 6.35
CA VAL A 146 -12.06 -2.99 5.36
C VAL A 146 -12.77 -3.60 4.16
N VAL A 147 -12.77 -2.88 3.05
CA VAL A 147 -13.47 -3.27 1.82
C VAL A 147 -12.61 -4.07 0.86
N LYS A 148 -11.29 -3.92 0.96
CA LYS A 148 -10.31 -4.71 0.21
C LYS A 148 -9.07 -4.94 1.06
N THR A 149 -8.60 -6.17 1.07
CA THR A 149 -7.45 -6.59 1.87
C THR A 149 -6.28 -7.01 0.98
N ASP A 150 -5.09 -7.08 1.58
CA ASP A 150 -3.90 -7.74 1.03
C ASP A 150 -3.43 -7.25 -0.34
N ILE A 151 -3.51 -5.92 -0.58
CA ILE A 151 -2.82 -5.34 -1.73
C ILE A 151 -1.33 -5.31 -1.40
N MET A 152 -0.61 -6.28 -1.94
CA MET A 152 0.82 -6.47 -1.69
C MET A 152 1.65 -5.45 -2.44
N THR A 153 2.56 -4.80 -1.73
CA THR A 153 3.53 -3.84 -2.28
C THR A 153 4.96 -4.31 -1.99
N SER A 154 5.96 -3.61 -2.52
CA SER A 154 7.37 -3.96 -2.29
C SER A 154 7.79 -3.80 -0.83
N ASN A 155 7.23 -2.82 -0.12
CA ASN A 155 7.60 -2.45 1.24
C ASN A 155 6.46 -2.63 2.27
N GLY A 156 5.33 -3.25 1.89
CA GLY A 156 4.23 -3.47 2.84
C GLY A 156 2.96 -4.03 2.24
N ILE A 157 1.85 -3.76 2.93
CA ILE A 157 0.50 -4.18 2.55
C ILE A 157 -0.44 -2.97 2.67
N ILE A 158 -1.37 -2.85 1.73
CA ILE A 158 -2.46 -1.88 1.81
C ILE A 158 -3.77 -2.61 2.06
N HIS A 159 -4.53 -2.14 3.04
CA HIS A 159 -5.92 -2.50 3.27
C HIS A 159 -6.80 -1.28 2.99
N VAL A 160 -7.77 -1.42 2.12
CA VAL A 160 -8.66 -0.34 1.74
C VAL A 160 -9.82 -0.25 2.73
N ILE A 161 -10.09 0.95 3.22
CA ILE A 161 -11.17 1.23 4.17
C ILE A 161 -12.17 2.23 3.61
N ASP A 162 -13.43 2.10 4.01
CA ASP A 162 -14.57 2.89 3.54
C ASP A 162 -14.82 4.18 4.36
N ALA A 163 -14.02 4.42 5.38
CA ALA A 163 -14.08 5.62 6.19
C ALA A 163 -12.72 6.00 6.77
N VAL A 164 -12.46 7.28 6.94
CA VAL A 164 -11.24 7.79 7.58
C VAL A 164 -11.30 7.51 9.08
N ILE A 165 -10.27 6.86 9.63
CA ILE A 165 -10.15 6.64 11.07
C ILE A 165 -9.49 7.84 11.72
N MET A 166 -10.14 8.37 12.77
CA MET A 166 -9.58 9.47 13.54
C MET A 166 -8.89 8.94 14.79
N PRO A 167 -7.68 9.45 15.11
CA PRO A 167 -7.06 9.12 16.38
C PRO A 167 -7.94 9.64 17.53
N PRO A 168 -8.00 8.90 18.65
CA PRO A 168 -8.73 9.40 19.81
C PRO A 168 -8.13 10.74 20.21
N LYS A 169 -9.00 11.74 20.42
CA LYS A 169 -8.57 13.02 21.00
C LYS A 169 -7.85 12.70 22.29
N GLY A 170 -6.62 13.17 22.45
CA GLY A 170 -5.82 12.90 23.63
C GLY A 170 -6.62 13.27 24.89
N GLY A 171 -7.10 12.28 25.60
CA GLY A 171 -7.62 12.50 26.94
C GLY A 171 -6.46 13.04 27.75
N LYS A 172 -6.58 14.28 28.25
CA LYS A 172 -5.76 14.76 29.36
C LYS A 172 -5.79 13.66 30.41
N GLY A 173 -4.61 13.15 30.76
CA GLY A 173 -4.49 12.05 31.70
C GLY A 173 -5.37 12.29 32.93
N GLY A 174 -6.37 11.44 33.08
CA GLY A 174 -7.15 11.42 34.29
C GLY A 174 -6.20 11.13 35.44
N LYS A 175 -5.90 12.15 36.24
CA LYS A 175 -5.29 11.97 37.54
C LYS A 175 -6.19 10.98 38.29
N LYS A 176 -5.71 9.76 38.49
CA LYS A 176 -6.27 8.87 39.49
C LYS A 176 -6.20 9.64 40.83
N LYS A 177 -7.33 10.15 41.31
CA LYS A 177 -7.45 10.55 42.69
C LYS A 177 -7.23 9.27 43.52
N SER A 178 -6.08 9.19 44.14
CA SER A 178 -5.85 8.32 45.28
C SER A 178 -6.84 8.76 46.35
N LYS A 179 -7.81 7.93 46.69
CA LYS A 179 -8.57 8.04 47.92
C LYS A 179 -7.72 7.38 49.01
N ASN A 180 -7.21 8.20 49.90
CA ASN A 180 -6.93 7.76 51.25
C ASN A 180 -8.23 7.45 51.96
#